data_1a02acabc38f4ce98818cf4934f8b841
#
_entry.id   1a02acabc38f4ce98818cf4934f8b841
#
_cell.length_a   1.000
_cell.length_b   1.000
_cell.length_c   1.000
_cell.angle_alpha   90.00
_cell.angle_beta   90.00
_cell.angle_gamma   90.00
#
_symmetry.space_group_name_H-M   'P 1'
#
loop_
_entity.id
_entity.type
_entity.pdbx_description
1 polymer ?
#
loop_
_entity_poly.entity_id
_entity_poly.type
_entity_poly.pdbx_seq_one_letter_code
_entity_poly.pdbx_strand_id
1 'polypeptide(L)'
;VLAKVDFTKSYSLVDACNLVKDITTTKFDASVDVSVRLGVDPRKANQMVRGTVALPHGTGKDVRVLVLCTPDKEAEAKAAGADHVGLDDYIEKIKGGWTDIDVIITMPSVMGKVGALGRVLGPRGLMPNPKTGTVTMEVGKAVEEVKAGKIDFKVDKYGNIPVSYTHLTLPT
;
A
#
# COMPACT_ATOMS: atom_id res chain seq x y z
N VAL A 1 -20.41 -17.38 19.59
CA VAL A 1 -19.23 -17.30 18.71
C VAL A 1 -18.12 -18.20 19.25
N LEU A 2 -17.61 -17.95 20.47
CA LEU A 2 -16.49 -18.72 21.06
C LEU A 2 -16.74 -20.22 21.20
N ALA A 3 -17.97 -20.65 21.40
CA ALA A 3 -18.34 -22.06 21.49
C ALA A 3 -18.24 -22.85 20.18
N LYS A 4 -18.18 -22.15 19.03
CA LYS A 4 -18.06 -22.75 17.70
C LYS A 4 -16.62 -22.88 17.20
N VAL A 5 -15.67 -22.25 17.89
CA VAL A 5 -14.25 -22.19 17.47
C VAL A 5 -13.39 -22.94 18.48
N ASP A 6 -12.69 -23.94 18.01
CA ASP A 6 -11.65 -24.62 18.80
C ASP A 6 -10.29 -23.99 18.49
N PHE A 7 -9.75 -23.24 19.44
CA PHE A 7 -8.48 -22.52 19.30
C PHE A 7 -7.24 -23.43 19.35
N THR A 8 -7.42 -24.69 19.73
CA THR A 8 -6.32 -25.66 19.79
C THR A 8 -6.11 -26.38 18.46
N LYS A 9 -7.10 -26.29 17.56
CA LYS A 9 -7.12 -26.98 16.27
C LYS A 9 -6.64 -26.06 15.15
N SER A 10 -5.82 -26.62 14.26
CA SER A 10 -5.48 -25.96 12.99
C SER A 10 -6.56 -26.25 11.94
N TYR A 11 -7.03 -25.21 11.30
CA TYR A 11 -8.04 -25.30 10.24
C TYR A 11 -7.37 -25.15 8.86
N SER A 12 -7.92 -25.84 7.85
CA SER A 12 -7.56 -25.55 6.47
C SER A 12 -8.06 -24.14 6.08
N LEU A 13 -7.48 -23.53 5.04
CA LEU A 13 -7.89 -22.20 4.60
C LEU A 13 -9.38 -22.14 4.24
N VAL A 14 -9.89 -23.17 3.57
CA VAL A 14 -11.29 -23.27 3.16
C VAL A 14 -12.22 -23.40 4.38
N ASP A 15 -11.85 -24.28 5.32
CA ASP A 15 -12.62 -24.47 6.54
C ASP A 15 -12.62 -23.20 7.42
N ALA A 16 -11.49 -22.51 7.50
CA ALA A 16 -11.38 -21.25 8.23
C ALA A 16 -12.29 -20.17 7.61
N CYS A 17 -12.32 -20.03 6.28
CA CYS A 17 -13.20 -19.10 5.59
C CYS A 17 -14.69 -19.42 5.83
N ASN A 18 -15.08 -20.68 5.77
CA ASN A 18 -16.45 -21.11 6.07
C ASN A 18 -16.81 -20.85 7.53
N LEU A 19 -15.89 -21.16 8.45
CA LEU A 19 -16.10 -20.91 9.87
C LEU A 19 -16.26 -19.41 10.17
N VAL A 20 -15.47 -18.54 9.55
CA VAL A 20 -15.60 -17.07 9.69
C VAL A 20 -16.98 -16.61 9.25
N LYS A 21 -17.52 -17.14 8.15
CA LYS A 21 -18.88 -16.84 7.69
C LYS A 21 -19.94 -17.28 8.73
N ASP A 22 -19.81 -18.49 9.27
CA ASP A 22 -20.77 -19.07 10.19
C ASP A 22 -20.79 -18.40 11.57
N ILE A 23 -19.68 -17.79 11.98
CA ILE A 23 -19.56 -17.08 13.27
C ILE A 23 -19.84 -15.58 13.16
N THR A 24 -19.95 -15.04 11.95
CA THR A 24 -20.24 -13.62 11.73
C THR A 24 -21.61 -13.27 12.29
N THR A 25 -21.64 -12.25 13.14
CA THR A 25 -22.85 -11.75 13.80
C THR A 25 -23.28 -10.40 13.25
N THR A 26 -22.50 -9.80 12.38
CA THR A 26 -22.77 -8.49 11.77
C THR A 26 -23.88 -8.60 10.71
N LYS A 27 -24.72 -7.57 10.64
CA LYS A 27 -25.79 -7.43 9.64
C LYS A 27 -25.40 -6.46 8.50
N PHE A 28 -24.13 -6.16 8.39
CA PHE A 28 -23.58 -5.28 7.35
C PHE A 28 -22.32 -5.92 6.77
N ASP A 29 -21.86 -5.42 5.63
CA ASP A 29 -20.65 -5.90 4.99
C ASP A 29 -19.43 -5.59 5.87
N ALA A 30 -18.84 -6.63 6.42
CA ALA A 30 -17.70 -6.53 7.33
C ALA A 30 -16.38 -6.81 6.60
N SER A 31 -15.35 -6.10 7.00
CA SER A 31 -13.99 -6.37 6.51
C SER A 31 -13.41 -7.61 7.18
N VAL A 32 -12.64 -8.38 6.42
CA VAL A 32 -11.86 -9.51 6.93
C VAL A 32 -10.38 -9.16 6.89
N ASP A 33 -9.75 -9.17 8.05
CA ASP A 33 -8.31 -8.92 8.17
C ASP A 33 -7.57 -10.24 8.37
N VAL A 34 -6.51 -10.43 7.61
CA VAL A 34 -5.62 -11.59 7.73
C VAL A 34 -4.29 -11.13 8.31
N SER A 35 -3.85 -11.75 9.38
CA SER A 35 -2.53 -11.50 9.95
C SER A 35 -1.67 -12.75 9.83
N VAL A 36 -0.55 -12.62 9.12
CA VAL A 36 0.38 -13.73 8.91
C VAL A 36 1.58 -13.55 9.83
N ARG A 37 1.78 -14.49 10.75
CA ARG A 37 2.98 -14.52 11.58
C ARG A 37 4.12 -15.20 10.84
N LEU A 38 5.16 -14.43 10.57
CA LEU A 38 6.40 -14.95 9.98
C LEU A 38 7.33 -15.48 11.10
N GLY A 39 8.11 -16.49 10.80
CA GLY A 39 9.12 -17.01 11.73
C GLY A 39 10.39 -16.15 11.77
N VAL A 40 10.28 -14.83 11.76
CA VAL A 40 11.41 -13.89 11.69
C VAL A 40 11.49 -13.02 12.94
N ASP A 41 12.69 -12.58 13.29
CA ASP A 41 12.93 -11.58 14.34
C ASP A 41 13.19 -10.20 13.70
N PRO A 42 12.20 -9.29 13.70
CA PRO A 42 12.29 -7.99 13.05
C PRO A 42 13.29 -7.02 13.73
N ARG A 43 13.79 -7.38 14.92
CA ARG A 43 14.84 -6.61 15.61
C ARG A 43 16.20 -6.75 14.93
N LYS A 44 16.38 -7.84 14.17
CA LYS A 44 17.59 -8.09 13.40
C LYS A 44 17.45 -7.50 12.01
N ALA A 45 18.37 -6.63 11.61
CA ALA A 45 18.32 -5.93 10.32
C ALA A 45 18.26 -6.87 9.11
N ASN A 46 18.90 -8.04 9.20
CA ASN A 46 18.91 -9.07 8.16
C ASN A 46 17.63 -9.92 8.09
N GLN A 47 16.73 -9.80 9.09
CA GLN A 47 15.46 -10.53 9.14
C GLN A 47 14.26 -9.59 8.96
N MET A 48 14.48 -8.30 8.73
CA MET A 48 13.41 -7.35 8.44
C MET A 48 12.92 -7.54 7.01
N VAL A 49 11.75 -8.15 6.87
CA VAL A 49 11.11 -8.36 5.57
C VAL A 49 10.31 -7.13 5.17
N ARG A 50 10.63 -6.58 4.03
CA ARG A 50 9.92 -5.49 3.36
C ARG A 50 10.01 -5.70 1.86
N GLY A 51 8.93 -5.49 1.16
CA GLY A 51 8.90 -5.63 -0.28
C GLY A 51 7.65 -5.03 -0.91
N THR A 52 7.54 -5.24 -2.19
CA THR A 52 6.36 -4.89 -2.98
C THR A 52 5.88 -6.12 -3.72
N VAL A 53 4.58 -6.18 -3.94
CA VAL A 53 3.94 -7.22 -4.73
C VAL A 53 2.86 -6.60 -5.60
N ALA A 54 2.78 -7.01 -6.85
CA ALA A 54 1.68 -6.67 -7.74
C ALA A 54 0.59 -7.73 -7.60
N LEU A 55 -0.62 -7.29 -7.25
CA LEU A 55 -1.76 -8.19 -7.14
C LEU A 55 -2.33 -8.47 -8.54
N PRO A 56 -2.60 -9.74 -8.90
CA PRO A 56 -3.05 -10.10 -10.25
C PRO A 56 -4.41 -9.48 -10.63
N HIS A 57 -5.24 -9.15 -9.66
CA HIS A 57 -6.56 -8.53 -9.86
C HIS A 57 -6.66 -7.13 -9.26
N GLY A 58 -5.52 -6.51 -8.91
CA GLY A 58 -5.47 -5.20 -8.28
C GLY A 58 -6.03 -5.20 -6.86
N THR A 59 -6.23 -4.00 -6.32
CA THR A 59 -6.78 -3.79 -4.97
C THR A 59 -8.27 -3.46 -4.96
N GLY A 60 -8.90 -3.29 -6.12
CA GLY A 60 -10.30 -2.84 -6.25
C GLY A 60 -10.54 -1.39 -5.82
N LYS A 61 -9.49 -0.62 -5.54
CA LYS A 61 -9.55 0.80 -5.19
C LYS A 61 -8.92 1.64 -6.28
N ASP A 62 -9.56 2.76 -6.60
CA ASP A 62 -8.95 3.79 -7.45
C ASP A 62 -7.89 4.54 -6.64
N VAL A 63 -6.63 4.31 -6.98
CA VAL A 63 -5.47 4.90 -6.31
C VAL A 63 -5.14 6.22 -6.98
N ARG A 64 -5.14 7.32 -6.22
CA ARG A 64 -4.74 8.64 -6.70
C ARG A 64 -3.24 8.78 -6.66
N VAL A 65 -2.64 8.88 -7.84
CA VAL A 65 -1.18 8.90 -8.02
C VAL A 65 -0.72 10.31 -8.33
N LEU A 66 0.18 10.83 -7.47
CA LEU A 66 0.93 12.06 -7.74
C LEU A 66 2.33 11.70 -8.24
N VAL A 67 2.70 12.28 -9.37
CA VAL A 67 4.04 12.15 -9.94
C VAL A 67 4.80 13.45 -9.80
N LEU A 68 5.92 13.41 -9.09
CA LEU A 68 6.86 14.52 -8.96
C LEU A 68 8.05 14.28 -9.90
N CYS A 69 8.03 14.92 -11.04
CA CYS A 69 9.04 14.75 -12.09
C CYS A 69 9.48 16.09 -12.68
N THR A 70 10.54 16.03 -13.50
CA THR A 70 10.95 17.17 -14.33
C THR A 70 9.98 17.36 -15.51
N PRO A 71 9.88 18.56 -16.09
CA PRO A 71 8.97 18.85 -17.20
C PRO A 71 9.10 17.89 -18.39
N ASP A 72 10.29 17.37 -18.64
CA ASP A 72 10.56 16.42 -19.72
C ASP A 72 9.80 15.10 -19.58
N LYS A 73 9.48 14.70 -18.36
CA LYS A 73 8.79 13.45 -18.04
C LYS A 73 7.30 13.61 -17.72
N GLU A 74 6.79 14.83 -17.74
CA GLU A 74 5.38 15.08 -17.45
C GLU A 74 4.44 14.45 -18.48
N ALA A 75 4.82 14.50 -19.77
CA ALA A 75 4.03 13.91 -20.84
C ALA A 75 3.91 12.38 -20.68
N GLU A 76 5.01 11.72 -20.31
CA GLU A 76 5.05 10.28 -20.06
C GLU A 76 4.17 9.90 -18.86
N ALA A 77 4.25 10.66 -17.76
CA ALA A 77 3.45 10.43 -16.56
C ALA A 77 1.94 10.61 -16.82
N LYS A 78 1.56 11.64 -17.59
CA LYS A 78 0.16 11.87 -17.98
C LYS A 78 -0.36 10.78 -18.91
N ALA A 79 0.45 10.33 -19.88
CA ALA A 79 0.09 9.24 -20.77
C ALA A 79 -0.12 7.92 -20.04
N ALA A 80 0.66 7.65 -18.98
CA ALA A 80 0.51 6.48 -18.10
C ALA A 80 -0.71 6.57 -17.14
N GLY A 81 -1.43 7.69 -17.14
CA GLY A 81 -2.66 7.86 -16.36
C GLY A 81 -2.45 8.38 -14.94
N ALA A 82 -1.37 9.11 -14.64
CA ALA A 82 -1.21 9.77 -13.36
C ALA A 82 -2.29 10.86 -13.16
N ASP A 83 -2.87 10.92 -11.95
CA ASP A 83 -3.93 11.87 -11.63
C ASP A 83 -3.39 13.29 -11.45
N HIS A 84 -2.21 13.38 -10.88
CA HIS A 84 -1.51 14.64 -10.65
C HIS A 84 -0.06 14.53 -11.12
N VAL A 85 0.38 15.52 -11.89
CA VAL A 85 1.76 15.57 -12.42
C VAL A 85 2.28 16.99 -12.30
N GLY A 86 3.48 17.14 -11.74
CA GLY A 86 4.14 18.44 -11.59
C GLY A 86 5.27 18.38 -10.58
N LEU A 87 5.84 19.52 -10.21
CA LEU A 87 6.94 19.58 -9.26
C LEU A 87 6.72 20.63 -8.18
N ASP A 88 7.10 21.86 -8.45
CA ASP A 88 7.17 22.92 -7.43
C ASP A 88 5.78 23.32 -6.92
N ASP A 89 4.77 23.36 -7.79
CA ASP A 89 3.38 23.65 -7.45
C ASP A 89 2.82 22.65 -6.42
N TYR A 90 3.09 21.36 -6.61
CA TYR A 90 2.62 20.32 -5.69
C TYR A 90 3.45 20.26 -4.42
N ILE A 91 4.73 20.62 -4.46
CA ILE A 91 5.56 20.77 -3.27
C ILE A 91 4.98 21.86 -2.35
N GLU A 92 4.56 22.99 -2.92
CA GLU A 92 3.92 24.08 -2.16
C GLU A 92 2.56 23.67 -1.60
N LYS A 93 1.73 23.01 -2.39
CA LYS A 93 0.45 22.47 -1.93
C LYS A 93 0.60 21.49 -0.76
N ILE A 94 1.57 20.58 -0.83
CA ILE A 94 1.85 19.62 0.24
C ILE A 94 2.37 20.33 1.50
N LYS A 95 3.22 21.35 1.36
CA LYS A 95 3.64 22.19 2.50
C LYS A 95 2.45 22.90 3.14
N GLY A 96 1.45 23.30 2.34
CA GLY A 96 0.19 23.88 2.80
C GLY A 96 -0.77 22.86 3.45
N GLY A 97 -0.38 21.56 3.50
CA GLY A 97 -1.18 20.51 4.14
C GLY A 97 -2.05 19.70 3.20
N TRP A 98 -2.01 19.93 1.88
CA TRP A 98 -2.73 19.12 0.93
C TRP A 98 -2.11 17.72 0.83
N THR A 99 -2.90 16.69 1.08
CA THR A 99 -2.48 15.29 1.10
C THR A 99 -3.55 14.36 0.57
N ASP A 100 -4.38 14.86 -0.36
CA ASP A 100 -5.47 14.10 -0.98
C ASP A 100 -4.94 13.20 -2.11
N ILE A 101 -3.96 12.38 -1.78
CA ILE A 101 -3.24 11.45 -2.64
C ILE A 101 -2.92 10.18 -1.88
N ASP A 102 -2.86 9.07 -2.59
CA ASP A 102 -2.62 7.74 -2.00
C ASP A 102 -1.19 7.26 -2.24
N VAL A 103 -0.58 7.61 -3.37
CA VAL A 103 0.81 7.25 -3.71
C VAL A 103 1.53 8.41 -4.36
N ILE A 104 2.79 8.61 -3.98
CA ILE A 104 3.70 9.58 -4.60
C ILE A 104 4.82 8.84 -5.31
N ILE A 105 4.96 9.09 -6.61
CA ILE A 105 6.08 8.60 -7.43
C ILE A 105 7.01 9.78 -7.72
N THR A 106 8.30 9.57 -7.59
CA THR A 106 9.28 10.63 -7.85
C THR A 106 10.52 10.12 -8.58
N MET A 107 11.24 11.04 -9.21
CA MET A 107 12.54 10.75 -9.80
C MET A 107 13.65 10.94 -8.74
N PRO A 108 14.77 10.19 -8.84
CA PRO A 108 15.91 10.36 -7.95
C PRO A 108 16.47 11.79 -7.95
N SER A 109 16.47 12.46 -9.11
CA SER A 109 16.93 13.84 -9.27
C SER A 109 16.14 14.86 -8.47
N VAL A 110 14.86 14.60 -8.22
CA VAL A 110 13.93 15.50 -7.50
C VAL A 110 13.83 15.17 -6.01
N MET A 111 14.36 14.02 -5.60
CA MET A 111 14.24 13.52 -4.22
C MET A 111 14.79 14.50 -3.16
N GLY A 112 15.80 15.30 -3.52
CA GLY A 112 16.31 16.35 -2.62
C GLY A 112 15.26 17.39 -2.23
N LYS A 113 14.40 17.81 -3.17
CA LYS A 113 13.30 18.74 -2.91
C LYS A 113 12.18 18.05 -2.10
N VAL A 114 11.86 16.80 -2.44
CA VAL A 114 10.83 16.00 -1.76
C VAL A 114 11.22 15.64 -0.32
N GLY A 115 12.52 15.49 -0.05
CA GLY A 115 13.05 15.22 1.29
C GLY A 115 12.63 16.27 2.32
N ALA A 116 12.52 17.54 1.92
CA ALA A 116 12.03 18.62 2.79
C ALA A 116 10.56 18.41 3.24
N LEU A 117 9.78 17.63 2.50
CA LEU A 117 8.38 17.29 2.82
C LEU A 117 8.24 16.11 3.80
N GLY A 118 9.35 15.50 4.22
CA GLY A 118 9.35 14.31 5.06
C GLY A 118 8.57 14.46 6.38
N ARG A 119 8.50 15.70 6.92
CA ARG A 119 7.70 15.98 8.12
C ARG A 119 6.18 15.86 7.90
N VAL A 120 5.70 16.11 6.68
CA VAL A 120 4.29 16.04 6.31
C VAL A 120 3.95 14.65 5.78
N LEU A 121 4.78 14.12 4.89
CA LEU A 121 4.54 12.84 4.19
C LEU A 121 4.90 11.62 5.03
N GLY A 122 5.90 11.73 5.90
CA GLY A 122 6.39 10.62 6.73
C GLY A 122 5.33 9.99 7.63
N PRO A 123 4.63 10.77 8.49
CA PRO A 123 3.60 10.25 9.38
C PRO A 123 2.42 9.60 8.64
N ARG A 124 2.17 10.01 7.40
CA ARG A 124 1.09 9.49 6.55
C ARG A 124 1.50 8.30 5.67
N GLY A 125 2.76 7.88 5.72
CA GLY A 125 3.28 6.79 4.91
C GLY A 125 3.41 7.11 3.42
N LEU A 126 3.24 8.38 3.01
CA LEU A 126 3.29 8.83 1.61
C LEU A 126 4.70 9.12 1.10
N MET A 127 5.72 8.97 1.95
CA MET A 127 7.10 9.28 1.57
C MET A 127 7.63 8.30 0.53
N PRO A 128 8.05 8.78 -0.66
CA PRO A 128 8.62 7.93 -1.69
C PRO A 128 9.86 7.19 -1.20
N ASN A 129 10.01 5.93 -1.61
CA ASN A 129 11.13 5.09 -1.20
C ASN A 129 11.63 4.23 -2.37
N PRO A 130 12.95 4.21 -2.63
CA PRO A 130 13.53 3.36 -3.67
C PRO A 130 13.22 1.87 -3.50
N LYS A 131 13.12 1.40 -2.25
CA LYS A 131 12.82 -0.02 -1.96
C LYS A 131 11.39 -0.44 -2.32
N THR A 132 10.47 0.51 -2.41
CA THR A 132 9.08 0.27 -2.83
C THR A 132 8.87 0.58 -4.31
N GLY A 133 9.95 0.95 -5.03
CA GLY A 133 9.87 1.27 -6.45
C GLY A 133 9.14 2.58 -6.77
N THR A 134 8.85 3.42 -5.75
CA THR A 134 8.22 4.73 -5.93
C THR A 134 9.22 5.83 -6.26
N VAL A 135 10.52 5.52 -6.25
CA VAL A 135 11.60 6.39 -6.73
C VAL A 135 12.26 5.70 -7.92
N THR A 136 11.97 6.15 -9.13
CA THR A 136 12.43 5.53 -10.38
C THR A 136 12.63 6.55 -11.49
N MET A 137 13.44 6.16 -12.48
CA MET A 137 13.61 6.92 -13.74
C MET A 137 12.49 6.59 -14.75
N GLU A 138 11.90 5.40 -14.66
CA GLU A 138 10.81 4.92 -15.52
C GLU A 138 9.46 5.25 -14.88
N VAL A 139 9.07 6.51 -14.98
CA VAL A 139 7.88 7.01 -14.29
C VAL A 139 6.60 6.38 -14.85
N GLY A 140 6.50 6.21 -16.16
CA GLY A 140 5.33 5.64 -16.82
C GLY A 140 5.02 4.24 -16.31
N LYS A 141 6.01 3.34 -16.32
CA LYS A 141 5.85 1.97 -15.80
C LYS A 141 5.45 1.94 -14.32
N ALA A 142 6.06 2.82 -13.51
CA ALA A 142 5.74 2.88 -12.09
C ALA A 142 4.28 3.29 -11.84
N VAL A 143 3.74 4.22 -12.61
CA VAL A 143 2.33 4.62 -12.55
C VAL A 143 1.41 3.46 -12.94
N GLU A 144 1.72 2.77 -14.05
CA GLU A 144 0.95 1.60 -14.51
C GLU A 144 0.95 0.49 -13.46
N GLU A 145 2.11 0.15 -12.88
CA GLU A 145 2.23 -0.86 -11.83
C GLU A 145 1.43 -0.53 -10.58
N VAL A 146 1.48 0.74 -10.13
CA VAL A 146 0.72 1.20 -8.97
C VAL A 146 -0.79 1.14 -9.25
N LYS A 147 -1.23 1.57 -10.43
CA LYS A 147 -2.64 1.47 -10.85
C LYS A 147 -3.10 0.03 -11.08
N ALA A 148 -2.19 -0.85 -11.50
CA ALA A 148 -2.45 -2.29 -11.60
C ALA A 148 -2.57 -3.00 -10.24
N GLY A 149 -2.33 -2.28 -9.13
CA GLY A 149 -2.49 -2.83 -7.78
C GLY A 149 -1.20 -3.30 -7.13
N LYS A 150 -0.09 -2.62 -7.40
CA LYS A 150 1.16 -2.81 -6.67
C LYS A 150 1.01 -2.25 -5.25
N ILE A 151 1.20 -3.11 -4.27
CA ILE A 151 1.17 -2.75 -2.84
C ILE A 151 2.54 -2.98 -2.21
N ASP A 152 2.86 -2.21 -1.19
CA ASP A 152 4.03 -2.45 -0.36
C ASP A 152 3.63 -3.15 0.95
N PHE A 153 4.50 -3.99 1.45
CA PHE A 153 4.32 -4.66 2.73
C PHE A 153 5.58 -4.56 3.58
N LYS A 154 5.36 -4.52 4.88
CA LYS A 154 6.43 -4.46 5.88
C LYS A 154 6.02 -5.27 7.10
N VAL A 155 6.97 -6.04 7.63
CA VAL A 155 6.80 -6.76 8.89
C VAL A 155 6.74 -5.77 10.06
N ASP A 156 5.81 -6.00 10.98
CA ASP A 156 5.70 -5.26 12.24
C ASP A 156 6.79 -5.67 13.25
N LYS A 157 6.79 -5.04 14.45
CA LYS A 157 7.78 -5.35 15.50
C LYS A 157 7.63 -6.74 16.12
N TYR A 158 6.55 -7.45 15.84
CA TYR A 158 6.25 -8.79 16.38
C TYR A 158 6.45 -9.90 15.35
N GLY A 159 6.92 -9.55 14.14
CA GLY A 159 7.14 -10.51 13.06
C GLY A 159 5.87 -10.85 12.27
N ASN A 160 4.84 -10.02 12.32
CA ASN A 160 3.60 -10.22 11.58
C ASN A 160 3.51 -9.32 10.35
N ILE A 161 2.80 -9.79 9.33
CA ILE A 161 2.32 -8.97 8.22
C ILE A 161 0.80 -8.89 8.37
N PRO A 162 0.26 -7.74 8.77
CA PRO A 162 -1.18 -7.50 8.71
C PRO A 162 -1.58 -7.20 7.25
N VAL A 163 -2.59 -7.89 6.76
CA VAL A 163 -3.20 -7.65 5.44
C VAL A 163 -4.68 -7.37 5.66
N SER A 164 -5.08 -6.12 5.45
CA SER A 164 -6.47 -5.72 5.58
C SER A 164 -7.16 -5.74 4.21
N TYR A 165 -8.22 -6.53 4.09
CA TYR A 165 -9.08 -6.60 2.92
C TYR A 165 -10.37 -5.82 3.19
N THR A 166 -10.43 -4.59 2.71
CA THR A 166 -11.60 -3.73 2.91
C THR A 166 -12.80 -4.05 2.02
N HIS A 167 -12.69 -5.00 1.08
CA HIS A 167 -13.73 -5.39 0.14
C HIS A 167 -13.75 -6.89 -0.15
N LEU A 168 -13.95 -7.73 0.86
CA LEU A 168 -14.53 -9.03 0.64
C LEU A 168 -16.04 -8.89 0.90
N THR A 169 -16.79 -8.50 -0.12
CA THR A 169 -18.23 -8.75 -0.13
C THR A 169 -18.41 -10.27 -0.11
N LEU A 170 -18.74 -10.78 1.06
CA LEU A 170 -19.22 -12.15 1.17
C LEU A 170 -20.63 -12.15 0.53
N PRO A 171 -20.86 -12.85 -0.58
CA PRO A 171 -22.22 -12.98 -1.09
C PRO A 171 -23.07 -13.65 -0.02
N THR A 172 -24.12 -12.96 0.37
CA THR A 172 -25.17 -13.48 1.25
C THR A 172 -25.86 -14.67 0.61
#